data_4d034c3862cd89b8acaae8de777d26f6
#
_entry.id   4d034c3862cd89b8acaae8de777d26f6
#
_cell.length_a   1.000
_cell.length_b   1.000
_cell.length_c   1.000
_cell.angle_alpha   90.00
_cell.angle_beta   90.00
_cell.angle_gamma   90.00
#
_symmetry.space_group_name_H-M   'P 1'
#
loop_
_entity.id
_entity.type
_entity.pdbx_description
1 polymer ?
#
loop_
_entity_poly.entity_id
_entity_poly.type
_entity_poly.pdbx_seq_one_letter_code
_entity_poly.pdbx_strand_id
1 'polypeptide(L)'
;MENLAEKDLKYIWHPCSQMKDYEELKPIVVDRGEGVYLYDVDGNRYIDVVSSWWCNLLGHCNPHISEEIKKQVDVLEHVIFANFTHKQAIRLCERLVKILPEGLCKFNFTDNGSSAIEAAMKVSFQYHEQTGNPQKTKFMALSEAYHGETIGALSVGDCDLYTKLYKPILMDIVRVKGPDCYRCPYGKNRDNCQCECFGHAEKTFEKYGDETAAMLVEPLLQGSAGMKIYPPLYLKKLRALCDKYNVHLLADEIATGYGRTGKMFAFDHAGVSPDIMCLSKGLTGGYMPMAIFVTTQKIYDAFYDDYNTGKAFMHSHTYSGNPLACSAANAVLDLMEDGSVLKKAQENAIFFNNLLKEKFLSHKNVGEIRHIGLINAIELVKNKETKEAFDGKLRIGYQIYKKALKCGVILRPLGDVIYFNPPLIINKKDLEFAADVAYECMNEVTQAIGQ
;
A
#
# COMPACT_ATOMS: atom_id res chain seq x y z
N MET A 1 -28.28 4.27 27.52
CA MET A 1 -27.64 3.39 26.52
C MET A 1 -26.27 2.98 27.06
N GLU A 2 -25.88 1.75 26.86
CA GLU A 2 -24.56 1.24 27.27
C GLU A 2 -23.45 1.97 26.49
N ASN A 3 -22.41 2.43 27.18
CA ASN A 3 -21.31 3.16 26.51
C ASN A 3 -20.41 2.17 25.75
N LEU A 4 -20.67 1.98 24.45
CA LEU A 4 -19.97 1.03 23.60
C LEU A 4 -18.48 1.37 23.48
N ALA A 5 -18.10 2.66 23.46
CA ALA A 5 -16.69 3.06 23.41
C ALA A 5 -15.93 2.68 24.70
N GLU A 6 -16.57 2.72 25.86
CA GLU A 6 -15.96 2.25 27.11
C GLU A 6 -15.81 0.72 27.14
N LYS A 7 -16.77 0.01 26.59
CA LYS A 7 -16.66 -1.46 26.44
C LYS A 7 -15.54 -1.84 25.48
N ASP A 8 -15.41 -1.13 24.36
CA ASP A 8 -14.34 -1.31 23.40
C ASP A 8 -12.98 -1.19 24.11
N LEU A 9 -12.73 -0.08 24.78
CA LEU A 9 -11.46 0.17 25.48
C LEU A 9 -11.17 -0.82 26.62
N LYS A 10 -12.18 -1.50 27.14
CA LYS A 10 -12.01 -2.54 28.16
C LYS A 10 -11.45 -3.85 27.58
N TYR A 11 -11.76 -4.18 26.32
CA TYR A 11 -11.47 -5.49 25.74
C TYR A 11 -10.58 -5.46 24.51
N ILE A 12 -10.50 -4.34 23.79
CA ILE A 12 -9.82 -4.27 22.50
C ILE A 12 -8.52 -3.49 22.60
N TRP A 13 -7.45 -4.12 22.14
CA TRP A 13 -6.17 -3.46 21.93
C TRP A 13 -6.08 -3.00 20.47
N HIS A 14 -6.25 -1.71 20.24
CA HIS A 14 -6.26 -1.15 18.90
C HIS A 14 -4.89 -1.20 18.22
N PRO A 15 -4.82 -1.61 16.93
CA PRO A 15 -3.56 -1.69 16.19
C PRO A 15 -2.99 -0.29 15.90
N CYS A 16 -1.66 -0.21 15.81
CA CYS A 16 -0.93 1.02 15.47
C CYS A 16 -1.38 2.28 16.24
N SER A 17 -1.68 2.13 17.52
CA SER A 17 -2.25 3.20 18.34
C SER A 17 -1.56 3.26 19.70
N GLN A 18 -1.31 4.48 20.19
CA GLN A 18 -1.00 4.69 21.60
C GLN A 18 -2.30 4.63 22.38
N MET A 19 -2.51 3.56 23.16
CA MET A 19 -3.80 3.32 23.86
C MET A 19 -4.18 4.49 24.80
N LYS A 20 -3.21 5.18 25.37
CA LYS A 20 -3.47 6.36 26.22
C LYS A 20 -4.09 7.54 25.47
N ASP A 21 -3.90 7.64 24.16
CA ASP A 21 -4.53 8.70 23.35
C ASP A 21 -6.06 8.61 23.37
N TYR A 22 -6.62 7.42 23.64
CA TYR A 22 -8.08 7.22 23.76
C TYR A 22 -8.69 7.79 25.04
N GLU A 23 -7.91 8.25 26.01
CA GLU A 23 -8.41 9.06 27.13
C GLU A 23 -8.92 10.42 26.64
N GLU A 24 -8.26 10.99 25.63
CA GLU A 24 -8.62 12.27 25.03
C GLU A 24 -9.60 12.12 23.84
N LEU A 25 -9.34 11.14 22.96
CA LEU A 25 -10.14 10.89 21.76
C LEU A 25 -10.68 9.47 21.78
N LYS A 26 -11.87 9.28 22.36
CA LYS A 26 -12.51 7.95 22.42
C LYS A 26 -12.71 7.35 21.02
N PRO A 27 -12.70 6.00 20.88
CA PRO A 27 -12.98 5.36 19.60
C PRO A 27 -14.37 5.73 19.08
N ILE A 28 -14.48 6.00 17.79
CA ILE A 28 -15.75 6.18 17.12
C ILE A 28 -16.35 4.80 16.86
N VAL A 29 -17.54 4.58 17.40
CA VAL A 29 -18.27 3.32 17.21
C VAL A 29 -19.06 3.43 15.90
N VAL A 30 -18.53 2.83 14.84
CA VAL A 30 -19.16 2.85 13.51
C VAL A 30 -20.33 1.88 13.50
N ASP A 31 -21.49 2.35 13.05
CA ASP A 31 -22.72 1.57 12.87
C ASP A 31 -22.86 1.03 11.44
N ARG A 32 -22.66 1.90 10.44
CA ARG A 32 -22.81 1.54 9.02
C ARG A 32 -21.88 2.34 8.11
N GLY A 33 -21.70 1.82 6.89
CA GLY A 33 -21.00 2.50 5.81
C GLY A 33 -21.84 2.57 4.54
N GLU A 34 -21.63 3.62 3.72
CA GLU A 34 -22.32 3.81 2.44
C GLU A 34 -21.46 4.67 1.51
N GLY A 35 -21.06 4.15 0.37
CA GLY A 35 -20.20 4.87 -0.57
C GLY A 35 -18.89 5.32 0.07
N VAL A 36 -18.64 6.63 0.14
CA VAL A 36 -17.43 7.18 0.77
C VAL A 36 -17.63 7.55 2.23
N TYR A 37 -18.76 7.22 2.83
CA TYR A 37 -19.14 7.65 4.17
C TYR A 37 -19.21 6.50 5.17
N LEU A 38 -18.82 6.82 6.41
CA LEU A 38 -19.10 6.04 7.60
C LEU A 38 -20.07 6.81 8.49
N TYR A 39 -20.90 6.09 9.22
CA TYR A 39 -21.84 6.65 10.19
C TYR A 39 -21.64 5.98 11.54
N ASP A 40 -21.57 6.77 12.61
CA ASP A 40 -21.46 6.24 13.95
C ASP A 40 -22.85 5.95 14.58
N VAL A 41 -22.83 5.33 15.76
CA VAL A 41 -24.04 4.98 16.50
C VAL A 41 -24.85 6.19 16.97
N ASP A 42 -24.26 7.38 16.98
CA ASP A 42 -24.91 8.65 17.33
C ASP A 42 -25.48 9.37 16.10
N GLY A 43 -25.30 8.78 14.92
CA GLY A 43 -25.78 9.31 13.63
C GLY A 43 -24.86 10.34 12.97
N ASN A 44 -23.67 10.58 13.50
CA ASN A 44 -22.70 11.46 12.86
C ASN A 44 -22.14 10.80 11.60
N ARG A 45 -21.88 11.61 10.59
CA ARG A 45 -21.37 11.16 9.29
C ARG A 45 -19.92 11.60 9.10
N TYR A 46 -19.10 10.68 8.62
CA TYR A 46 -17.67 10.90 8.34
C TYR A 46 -17.35 10.50 6.91
N ILE A 47 -16.63 11.36 6.18
CA ILE A 47 -16.08 11.00 4.88
C ILE A 47 -14.73 10.30 5.04
N ASP A 48 -14.61 9.12 4.46
CA ASP A 48 -13.40 8.29 4.53
C ASP A 48 -12.45 8.61 3.36
N VAL A 49 -11.61 9.62 3.55
CA VAL A 49 -10.63 10.01 2.51
C VAL A 49 -9.31 9.25 2.59
N VAL A 50 -9.24 8.21 3.43
CA VAL A 50 -8.08 7.30 3.53
C VAL A 50 -8.44 5.86 3.18
N SER A 51 -9.66 5.62 2.69
CA SER A 51 -10.15 4.30 2.26
C SER A 51 -9.94 3.22 3.33
N SER A 52 -10.28 3.50 4.60
CA SER A 52 -10.14 2.57 5.72
C SER A 52 -8.80 1.82 5.69
N TRP A 53 -7.71 2.55 5.66
CA TRP A 53 -6.34 2.07 5.52
C TRP A 53 -5.99 1.55 4.11
N TRP A 54 -6.44 2.31 3.09
CA TRP A 54 -6.09 2.14 1.67
C TRP A 54 -6.73 0.91 0.99
N CYS A 55 -7.64 0.19 1.68
CA CYS A 55 -8.24 -1.02 1.14
C CYS A 55 -9.61 -0.79 0.48
N ASN A 56 -10.41 0.17 0.96
CA ASN A 56 -11.72 0.46 0.40
C ASN A 56 -11.60 1.15 -0.97
N LEU A 57 -11.64 0.35 -2.03
CA LEU A 57 -11.40 0.85 -3.39
C LEU A 57 -12.66 1.48 -4.02
N LEU A 58 -13.82 0.85 -3.82
CA LEU A 58 -15.07 1.12 -4.54
C LEU A 58 -16.21 1.58 -3.62
N GLY A 59 -15.86 2.06 -2.44
CA GLY A 59 -16.81 2.53 -1.43
C GLY A 59 -17.30 1.44 -0.49
N HIS A 60 -17.79 1.89 0.66
CA HIS A 60 -18.37 1.04 1.69
C HIS A 60 -19.68 0.44 1.20
N CYS A 61 -19.92 -0.80 1.57
CA CYS A 61 -21.17 -1.54 1.31
C CYS A 61 -21.62 -1.47 -0.16
N ASN A 62 -20.66 -1.58 -1.11
CA ASN A 62 -20.98 -1.62 -2.54
C ASN A 62 -21.97 -2.77 -2.83
N PRO A 63 -23.16 -2.49 -3.42
CA PRO A 63 -24.21 -3.48 -3.56
C PRO A 63 -23.79 -4.71 -4.36
N HIS A 64 -23.01 -4.52 -5.44
CA HIS A 64 -22.57 -5.62 -6.29
C HIS A 64 -21.63 -6.57 -5.56
N ILE A 65 -20.59 -6.03 -4.88
CA ILE A 65 -19.64 -6.85 -4.13
C ILE A 65 -20.35 -7.60 -2.99
N SER A 66 -21.21 -6.89 -2.25
CA SER A 66 -21.99 -7.48 -1.16
C SER A 66 -22.88 -8.64 -1.64
N GLU A 67 -23.53 -8.48 -2.79
CA GLU A 67 -24.41 -9.51 -3.36
C GLU A 67 -23.63 -10.74 -3.82
N GLU A 68 -22.49 -10.57 -4.50
CA GLU A 68 -21.66 -11.68 -4.96
C GLU A 68 -21.08 -12.50 -3.80
N ILE A 69 -20.70 -11.85 -2.69
CA ILE A 69 -20.29 -12.55 -1.47
C ILE A 69 -21.44 -13.34 -0.87
N LYS A 70 -22.65 -12.74 -0.76
CA LYS A 70 -23.85 -13.43 -0.24
C LYS A 70 -24.19 -14.68 -1.06
N LYS A 71 -24.17 -14.58 -2.39
CA LYS A 71 -24.36 -15.74 -3.29
C LYS A 71 -23.31 -16.83 -3.03
N GLN A 72 -22.05 -16.43 -2.81
CA GLN A 72 -21.00 -17.40 -2.60
C GLN A 72 -21.10 -18.10 -1.24
N VAL A 73 -21.59 -17.42 -0.20
CA VAL A 73 -21.85 -18.03 1.14
C VAL A 73 -22.77 -19.24 1.02
N ASP A 74 -23.80 -19.16 0.19
CA ASP A 74 -24.76 -20.25 0.00
C ASP A 74 -24.21 -21.42 -0.84
N VAL A 75 -23.04 -21.26 -1.46
CA VAL A 75 -22.44 -22.28 -2.32
C VAL A 75 -21.27 -23.01 -1.66
N LEU A 76 -20.30 -22.25 -1.15
CA LEU A 76 -19.10 -22.80 -0.53
C LEU A 76 -18.34 -21.70 0.23
N GLU A 77 -18.21 -21.83 1.52
CA GLU A 77 -17.52 -20.89 2.41
C GLU A 77 -16.00 -21.09 2.40
N HIS A 78 -15.56 -22.35 2.38
CA HIS A 78 -14.16 -22.73 2.34
C HIS A 78 -13.96 -24.19 1.91
N VAL A 79 -12.79 -24.48 1.34
CA VAL A 79 -12.29 -25.83 1.08
C VAL A 79 -10.76 -25.82 1.15
N ILE A 80 -10.15 -26.91 1.59
CA ILE A 80 -8.70 -27.10 1.52
C ILE A 80 -8.21 -26.89 0.08
N PHE A 81 -7.20 -26.03 -0.12
CA PHE A 81 -6.69 -25.66 -1.44
C PHE A 81 -5.51 -26.54 -1.91
N ALA A 82 -5.29 -27.68 -1.26
CA ALA A 82 -4.35 -28.73 -1.65
C ALA A 82 -5.12 -29.90 -2.27
N ASN A 83 -4.91 -30.18 -3.54
CA ASN A 83 -5.64 -31.12 -4.40
C ASN A 83 -7.12 -30.74 -4.70
N PHE A 84 -7.62 -29.68 -4.11
CA PHE A 84 -8.95 -29.14 -4.39
C PHE A 84 -8.82 -27.73 -4.94
N THR A 85 -9.80 -27.31 -5.70
CA THR A 85 -9.94 -25.98 -6.25
C THR A 85 -11.41 -25.62 -6.40
N HIS A 86 -11.73 -24.39 -6.77
CA HIS A 86 -13.09 -23.94 -6.99
C HIS A 86 -13.19 -22.87 -8.09
N LYS A 87 -14.39 -22.70 -8.64
CA LYS A 87 -14.64 -21.82 -9.79
C LYS A 87 -14.18 -20.38 -9.56
N GLN A 88 -14.36 -19.83 -8.36
CA GLN A 88 -14.02 -18.43 -8.08
C GLN A 88 -12.52 -18.16 -8.16
N ALA A 89 -11.67 -19.06 -7.65
CA ALA A 89 -10.23 -18.91 -7.75
C ALA A 89 -9.74 -19.02 -9.20
N ILE A 90 -10.27 -20.01 -9.95
CA ILE A 90 -9.92 -20.19 -11.38
C ILE A 90 -10.29 -18.92 -12.17
N ARG A 91 -11.54 -18.46 -12.05
CA ARG A 91 -12.04 -17.25 -12.71
C ARG A 91 -11.19 -16.02 -12.36
N LEU A 92 -10.83 -15.87 -11.09
CA LEU A 92 -10.00 -14.76 -10.65
C LEU A 92 -8.62 -14.77 -11.34
N CYS A 93 -7.94 -15.92 -11.35
CA CYS A 93 -6.64 -16.05 -12.00
C CYS A 93 -6.71 -15.78 -13.50
N GLU A 94 -7.70 -16.33 -14.20
CA GLU A 94 -7.92 -16.13 -15.65
C GLU A 94 -8.14 -14.65 -16.00
N ARG A 95 -8.79 -13.89 -15.12
CA ARG A 95 -9.04 -12.46 -15.32
C ARG A 95 -7.79 -11.62 -14.99
N LEU A 96 -7.11 -11.94 -13.91
CA LEU A 96 -5.91 -11.21 -13.51
C LEU A 96 -4.80 -11.34 -14.54
N VAL A 97 -4.55 -12.52 -15.12
CA VAL A 97 -3.54 -12.71 -16.18
C VAL A 97 -3.72 -11.73 -17.35
N LYS A 98 -4.96 -11.33 -17.66
CA LYS A 98 -5.26 -10.41 -18.78
C LYS A 98 -4.88 -8.96 -18.50
N ILE A 99 -4.73 -8.58 -17.24
CA ILE A 99 -4.48 -7.19 -16.82
C ILE A 99 -3.14 -7.00 -16.11
N LEU A 100 -2.48 -8.09 -15.71
CA LEU A 100 -1.16 -8.05 -15.08
C LEU A 100 -0.06 -7.69 -16.09
N PRO A 101 1.07 -7.12 -15.64
CA PRO A 101 2.26 -6.99 -16.45
C PRO A 101 2.66 -8.31 -17.11
N GLU A 102 3.20 -8.21 -18.31
CA GLU A 102 3.56 -9.36 -19.15
C GLU A 102 4.49 -10.35 -18.41
N GLY A 103 4.21 -11.64 -18.58
CA GLY A 103 4.98 -12.74 -17.99
C GLY A 103 4.49 -13.24 -16.64
N LEU A 104 3.68 -12.47 -15.91
CA LEU A 104 3.10 -12.88 -14.62
C LEU A 104 1.86 -13.77 -14.85
N CYS A 105 1.96 -15.07 -14.46
CA CYS A 105 0.91 -16.04 -14.80
C CYS A 105 0.71 -17.17 -13.77
N LYS A 106 1.48 -17.21 -12.69
CA LYS A 106 1.36 -18.24 -11.64
C LYS A 106 1.04 -17.59 -10.30
N PHE A 107 -0.03 -18.06 -9.68
CA PHE A 107 -0.64 -17.44 -8.51
C PHE A 107 -0.44 -18.30 -7.26
N ASN A 108 -0.09 -17.68 -6.15
CA ASN A 108 -0.13 -18.27 -4.82
C ASN A 108 -0.97 -17.40 -3.90
N PHE A 109 -1.89 -18.00 -3.15
CA PHE A 109 -2.84 -17.30 -2.29
C PHE A 109 -2.36 -17.28 -0.85
N THR A 110 -2.48 -16.12 -0.20
CA THR A 110 -2.21 -15.89 1.22
C THR A 110 -3.33 -15.05 1.85
N ASP A 111 -3.27 -14.83 3.17
CA ASP A 111 -4.38 -14.21 3.90
C ASP A 111 -4.28 -12.68 3.97
N ASN A 112 -3.07 -12.13 3.87
CA ASN A 112 -2.80 -10.69 3.97
C ASN A 112 -1.50 -10.31 3.27
N GLY A 113 -1.26 -9.00 3.10
CA GLY A 113 -0.11 -8.48 2.36
C GLY A 113 1.23 -8.91 2.93
N SER A 114 1.41 -8.87 4.26
CA SER A 114 2.67 -9.29 4.90
C SER A 114 3.00 -10.74 4.57
N SER A 115 1.98 -11.61 4.62
CA SER A 115 2.14 -13.04 4.28
C SER A 115 2.47 -13.25 2.80
N ALA A 116 1.95 -12.41 1.89
CA ALA A 116 2.32 -12.48 0.48
C ALA A 116 3.80 -12.10 0.26
N ILE A 117 4.29 -11.08 0.95
CA ILE A 117 5.71 -10.70 0.94
C ILE A 117 6.59 -11.83 1.48
N GLU A 118 6.23 -12.41 2.63
CA GLU A 118 6.96 -13.57 3.21
C GLU A 118 7.06 -14.75 2.23
N ALA A 119 5.92 -15.11 1.63
CA ALA A 119 5.86 -16.20 0.66
C ALA A 119 6.67 -15.89 -0.60
N ALA A 120 6.61 -14.67 -1.12
CA ALA A 120 7.37 -14.22 -2.28
C ALA A 120 8.88 -14.23 -2.03
N MET A 121 9.32 -13.79 -0.84
CA MET A 121 10.72 -13.87 -0.42
C MET A 121 11.21 -15.34 -0.38
N LYS A 122 10.42 -16.24 0.23
CA LYS A 122 10.74 -17.67 0.31
C LYS A 122 10.84 -18.30 -1.08
N VAL A 123 9.92 -17.99 -1.98
CA VAL A 123 9.97 -18.48 -3.38
C VAL A 123 11.22 -17.99 -4.08
N SER A 124 11.56 -16.72 -3.93
CA SER A 124 12.76 -16.17 -4.55
C SER A 124 14.04 -16.84 -4.03
N PHE A 125 14.15 -17.01 -2.72
CA PHE A 125 15.29 -17.71 -2.10
C PHE A 125 15.39 -19.16 -2.59
N GLN A 126 14.30 -19.94 -2.49
CA GLN A 126 14.28 -21.36 -2.88
C GLN A 126 14.54 -21.54 -4.37
N TYR A 127 14.06 -20.63 -5.24
CA TYR A 127 14.36 -20.63 -6.66
C TYR A 127 15.88 -20.60 -6.91
N HIS A 128 16.58 -19.66 -6.27
CA HIS A 128 18.03 -19.54 -6.46
C HIS A 128 18.79 -20.76 -5.95
N GLU A 129 18.40 -21.32 -4.82
CA GLU A 129 18.95 -22.58 -4.29
C GLU A 129 18.77 -23.72 -5.30
N GLN A 130 17.56 -23.88 -5.84
CA GLN A 130 17.21 -24.97 -6.77
C GLN A 130 17.80 -24.82 -8.18
N THR A 131 18.22 -23.60 -8.55
CA THR A 131 18.76 -23.28 -9.89
C THR A 131 20.28 -23.08 -9.88
N GLY A 132 20.97 -23.55 -8.82
CA GLY A 132 22.44 -23.58 -8.76
C GLY A 132 23.07 -22.22 -8.37
N ASN A 133 22.35 -21.36 -7.67
CA ASN A 133 22.83 -20.08 -7.16
C ASN A 133 22.72 -20.01 -5.62
N PRO A 134 23.26 -21.00 -4.84
CA PRO A 134 23.04 -21.08 -3.40
C PRO A 134 23.69 -19.91 -2.61
N GLN A 135 24.58 -19.16 -3.24
CA GLN A 135 25.17 -17.94 -2.64
C GLN A 135 24.16 -16.79 -2.52
N LYS A 136 23.02 -16.83 -3.24
CA LYS A 136 22.00 -15.76 -3.23
C LYS A 136 21.08 -15.88 -2.02
N THR A 137 21.61 -15.51 -0.86
CA THR A 137 20.92 -15.62 0.44
C THR A 137 20.43 -14.30 1.02
N LYS A 138 20.80 -13.17 0.40
CA LYS A 138 20.45 -11.84 0.88
C LYS A 138 19.21 -11.30 0.19
N PHE A 139 18.54 -10.39 0.88
CA PHE A 139 17.49 -9.55 0.31
C PHE A 139 17.92 -8.09 0.32
N MET A 140 17.50 -7.35 -0.69
CA MET A 140 17.64 -5.91 -0.78
C MET A 140 16.27 -5.23 -0.65
N ALA A 141 16.23 -4.07 0.00
CA ALA A 141 15.05 -3.20 0.03
C ALA A 141 15.49 -1.73 0.05
N LEU A 142 14.61 -0.84 -0.41
CA LEU A 142 14.84 0.59 -0.30
C LEU A 142 14.84 1.02 1.17
N SER A 143 15.62 2.05 1.50
CA SER A 143 15.47 2.74 2.79
C SER A 143 14.06 3.31 2.91
N GLU A 144 13.57 3.39 4.16
CA GLU A 144 12.23 3.87 4.50
C GLU A 144 11.07 3.06 3.89
N ALA A 145 11.32 1.86 3.34
CA ALA A 145 10.30 0.97 2.82
C ALA A 145 9.38 0.42 3.92
N TYR A 146 8.16 0.04 3.52
CA TYR A 146 7.22 -0.70 4.36
C TYR A 146 6.58 -1.82 3.56
N HIS A 147 6.71 -3.05 4.05
CA HIS A 147 6.21 -4.24 3.37
C HIS A 147 5.30 -5.11 4.26
N GLY A 148 5.01 -4.66 5.46
CA GLY A 148 4.18 -5.37 6.45
C GLY A 148 4.87 -5.54 7.80
N GLU A 149 4.22 -6.27 8.71
CA GLU A 149 4.60 -6.31 10.13
C GLU A 149 4.84 -7.75 10.65
N THR A 150 4.80 -8.78 9.81
CA THR A 150 5.39 -10.09 10.15
C THR A 150 6.92 -9.96 10.16
N ILE A 151 7.61 -10.83 10.88
CA ILE A 151 9.06 -10.68 11.11
C ILE A 151 9.86 -10.54 9.80
N GLY A 152 9.58 -11.35 8.78
CA GLY A 152 10.27 -11.24 7.49
C GLY A 152 9.88 -9.99 6.71
N ALA A 153 8.58 -9.67 6.63
CA ALA A 153 8.11 -8.46 5.97
C ALA A 153 8.59 -7.18 6.71
N LEU A 154 8.61 -7.20 8.05
CA LEU A 154 9.16 -6.13 8.87
C LEU A 154 10.67 -5.97 8.67
N SER A 155 11.39 -7.09 8.48
CA SER A 155 12.83 -7.07 8.23
C SER A 155 13.17 -6.32 6.95
N VAL A 156 12.41 -6.48 5.87
CA VAL A 156 12.60 -5.73 4.62
C VAL A 156 12.03 -4.31 4.69
N GLY A 157 11.23 -3.98 5.72
CA GLY A 157 10.84 -2.62 6.07
C GLY A 157 11.98 -1.83 6.72
N ASP A 158 11.96 -0.49 6.64
CA ASP A 158 12.97 0.41 7.20
C ASP A 158 12.36 1.68 7.84
N CYS A 159 11.07 1.63 8.12
CA CYS A 159 10.38 2.70 8.84
C CYS A 159 10.65 2.56 10.34
N ASP A 160 11.45 3.44 10.93
CA ASP A 160 11.86 3.38 12.35
C ASP A 160 10.69 3.27 13.33
N LEU A 161 9.54 3.86 12.98
CA LEU A 161 8.30 3.74 13.78
C LEU A 161 7.93 2.28 14.07
N TYR A 162 8.13 1.39 13.10
CA TYR A 162 7.76 -0.02 13.18
C TYR A 162 8.96 -0.92 13.52
N THR A 163 10.16 -0.58 13.04
CA THR A 163 11.31 -1.49 13.07
C THR A 163 12.23 -1.30 14.28
N LYS A 164 12.33 -0.07 14.81
CA LYS A 164 13.36 0.31 15.82
C LYS A 164 13.40 -0.61 17.04
N LEU A 165 12.24 -0.95 17.59
CA LEU A 165 12.16 -1.81 18.79
C LEU A 165 12.53 -3.26 18.49
N TYR A 166 12.23 -3.72 17.28
CA TYR A 166 12.36 -5.12 16.88
C TYR A 166 13.70 -5.44 16.19
N LYS A 167 14.56 -4.44 15.96
CA LYS A 167 15.88 -4.65 15.32
C LYS A 167 16.65 -5.89 15.77
N PRO A 168 16.64 -6.28 17.06
CA PRO A 168 17.41 -7.46 17.51
C PRO A 168 16.89 -8.81 16.97
N ILE A 169 15.65 -8.87 16.47
CA ILE A 169 15.03 -10.12 15.97
C ILE A 169 14.77 -10.08 14.46
N LEU A 170 15.13 -9.00 13.77
CA LEU A 170 14.96 -8.85 12.34
C LEU A 170 16.12 -9.50 11.58
N MET A 171 15.85 -9.94 10.35
CA MET A 171 16.87 -10.43 9.43
C MET A 171 17.81 -9.29 8.98
N ASP A 172 19.04 -9.64 8.65
CA ASP A 172 19.98 -8.71 8.04
C ASP A 172 19.63 -8.46 6.56
N ILE A 173 19.27 -7.22 6.24
CA ILE A 173 18.82 -6.79 4.92
C ILE A 173 19.79 -5.76 4.34
N VAL A 174 20.16 -5.92 3.09
CA VAL A 174 20.96 -4.94 2.36
C VAL A 174 20.10 -3.73 2.02
N ARG A 175 20.39 -2.58 2.63
CA ARG A 175 19.64 -1.33 2.40
C ARG A 175 20.17 -0.58 1.19
N VAL A 176 19.26 -0.31 0.25
CA VAL A 176 19.50 0.58 -0.89
C VAL A 176 18.93 1.96 -0.54
N LYS A 177 19.74 2.99 -0.54
CA LYS A 177 19.25 4.35 -0.28
C LYS A 177 18.19 4.71 -1.32
N GLY A 178 16.94 4.88 -0.86
CA GLY A 178 15.78 5.22 -1.69
C GLY A 178 15.81 6.66 -2.20
N PRO A 179 14.97 6.97 -3.21
CA PRO A 179 14.82 8.33 -3.70
C PRO A 179 14.00 9.19 -2.72
N ASP A 180 14.50 10.38 -2.41
CA ASP A 180 13.74 11.44 -1.75
C ASP A 180 13.66 12.66 -2.66
N CYS A 181 12.55 12.81 -3.37
CA CYS A 181 12.41 13.86 -4.37
C CYS A 181 12.17 15.25 -3.76
N TYR A 182 11.55 15.33 -2.58
CA TYR A 182 11.36 16.59 -1.88
C TYR A 182 12.66 17.11 -1.27
N ARG A 183 13.43 16.24 -0.60
CA ARG A 183 14.75 16.57 -0.01
C ARG A 183 15.88 16.02 -0.89
N CYS A 184 15.75 16.23 -2.21
CA CYS A 184 16.72 15.70 -3.17
C CYS A 184 18.12 16.26 -2.94
N PRO A 185 19.12 15.40 -2.66
CA PRO A 185 20.49 15.86 -2.41
C PRO A 185 21.19 16.43 -3.65
N TYR A 186 20.58 16.24 -4.82
CA TYR A 186 21.08 16.75 -6.11
C TYR A 186 20.40 18.06 -6.55
N GLY A 187 19.52 18.63 -5.70
CA GLY A 187 18.79 19.86 -6.04
C GLY A 187 17.81 19.73 -7.19
N LYS A 188 17.40 18.50 -7.52
CA LYS A 188 16.44 18.22 -8.61
C LYS A 188 15.02 18.05 -8.04
N ASN A 189 14.04 18.20 -8.92
CA ASN A 189 12.66 17.79 -8.64
C ASN A 189 12.29 16.55 -9.47
N ARG A 190 11.20 15.91 -9.12
CA ARG A 190 10.73 14.67 -9.74
C ARG A 190 10.53 14.77 -11.24
N ASP A 191 10.11 15.94 -11.74
CA ASP A 191 9.70 16.10 -13.13
C ASP A 191 10.88 16.38 -14.07
N ASN A 192 12.04 16.78 -13.54
CA ASN A 192 13.22 17.15 -14.33
C ASN A 192 14.50 16.38 -13.97
N CYS A 193 14.44 15.36 -13.11
CA CYS A 193 15.60 14.56 -12.77
C CYS A 193 15.80 13.37 -13.72
N GLN A 194 17.06 12.92 -13.82
CA GLN A 194 17.41 11.67 -14.50
C GLN A 194 17.69 10.53 -13.52
N CYS A 195 17.13 10.63 -12.30
CA CYS A 195 17.40 9.74 -11.18
C CYS A 195 18.88 9.68 -10.81
N GLU A 196 19.53 10.85 -10.64
CA GLU A 196 20.94 10.95 -10.25
C GLU A 196 21.23 10.21 -8.94
N CYS A 197 20.22 10.08 -8.05
CA CYS A 197 20.31 9.29 -6.84
C CYS A 197 20.43 7.77 -7.08
N PHE A 198 20.16 7.29 -8.30
CA PHE A 198 20.24 5.87 -8.64
C PHE A 198 21.65 5.27 -8.49
N GLY A 199 22.68 6.09 -8.55
CA GLY A 199 24.07 5.66 -8.27
C GLY A 199 24.27 4.98 -6.92
N HIS A 200 23.39 5.21 -5.94
CA HIS A 200 23.41 4.45 -4.69
C HIS A 200 22.98 2.98 -4.90
N ALA A 201 21.97 2.75 -5.74
CA ALA A 201 21.54 1.39 -6.09
C ALA A 201 22.65 0.67 -6.86
N GLU A 202 23.25 1.32 -7.87
CA GLU A 202 24.35 0.74 -8.65
C GLU A 202 25.48 0.26 -7.76
N LYS A 203 25.99 1.12 -6.87
CA LYS A 203 27.07 0.76 -5.91
C LYS A 203 26.67 -0.38 -4.97
N THR A 204 25.41 -0.42 -4.54
CA THR A 204 24.92 -1.49 -3.65
C THR A 204 24.88 -2.83 -4.40
N PHE A 205 24.41 -2.82 -5.63
CA PHE A 205 24.38 -4.02 -6.48
C PHE A 205 25.78 -4.48 -6.90
N GLU A 206 26.71 -3.58 -7.17
CA GLU A 206 28.13 -3.92 -7.41
C GLU A 206 28.74 -4.71 -6.23
N LYS A 207 28.33 -4.36 -5.00
CA LYS A 207 28.88 -5.01 -3.80
C LYS A 207 28.16 -6.29 -3.41
N TYR A 208 26.83 -6.36 -3.58
CA TYR A 208 26.01 -7.43 -3.01
C TYR A 208 25.13 -8.16 -4.03
N GLY A 209 25.10 -7.74 -5.30
CA GLY A 209 24.18 -8.28 -6.30
C GLY A 209 24.33 -9.79 -6.52
N ASP A 210 25.57 -10.30 -6.49
CA ASP A 210 25.84 -11.73 -6.69
C ASP A 210 25.35 -12.61 -5.51
N GLU A 211 25.16 -12.00 -4.33
CA GLU A 211 24.67 -12.68 -3.13
C GLU A 211 23.17 -12.42 -2.86
N THR A 212 22.51 -11.61 -3.70
CA THR A 212 21.13 -11.17 -3.48
C THR A 212 20.14 -12.01 -4.26
N ALA A 213 19.13 -12.55 -3.55
CA ALA A 213 18.03 -13.30 -4.14
C ALA A 213 16.97 -12.38 -4.75
N ALA A 214 16.54 -11.37 -3.99
CA ALA A 214 15.52 -10.43 -4.47
C ALA A 214 15.77 -9.00 -3.97
N MET A 215 15.32 -8.04 -4.81
CA MET A 215 15.14 -6.63 -4.49
C MET A 215 13.66 -6.33 -4.34
N LEU A 216 13.23 -5.89 -3.15
CA LEU A 216 11.86 -5.51 -2.86
C LEU A 216 11.65 -4.00 -3.09
N VAL A 217 10.51 -3.64 -3.65
CA VAL A 217 10.17 -2.24 -3.91
C VAL A 217 8.67 -1.99 -3.81
N GLU A 218 8.31 -0.89 -3.12
CA GLU A 218 6.99 -0.26 -3.29
C GLU A 218 7.04 0.57 -4.58
N PRO A 219 6.31 0.22 -5.64
CA PRO A 219 6.50 0.88 -6.94
C PRO A 219 5.93 2.30 -6.93
N LEU A 220 6.78 3.27 -7.24
CA LEU A 220 6.51 4.71 -7.39
C LEU A 220 6.10 5.46 -6.12
N LEU A 221 5.62 4.77 -5.09
CA LEU A 221 5.08 5.36 -3.87
C LEU A 221 5.52 4.58 -2.64
N GLN A 222 6.42 5.13 -1.83
CA GLN A 222 6.69 4.63 -0.49
C GLN A 222 5.63 5.23 0.46
N GLY A 223 4.58 4.44 0.72
CA GLY A 223 3.38 4.91 1.41
C GLY A 223 3.66 5.33 2.84
N SER A 224 4.12 4.41 3.68
CA SER A 224 4.33 4.63 5.12
C SER A 224 5.47 5.60 5.45
N ALA A 225 6.38 5.85 4.49
CA ALA A 225 7.42 6.86 4.59
C ALA A 225 6.92 8.30 4.40
N GLY A 226 5.61 8.53 4.46
CA GLY A 226 5.00 9.83 4.23
C GLY A 226 4.58 10.06 2.77
N MET A 227 4.13 9.03 2.07
CA MET A 227 3.69 9.13 0.67
C MET A 227 4.78 9.69 -0.25
N LYS A 228 6.02 9.22 -0.12
CA LYS A 228 7.13 9.63 -0.98
C LYS A 228 6.94 9.08 -2.38
N ILE A 229 6.93 9.96 -3.37
CA ILE A 229 6.70 9.60 -4.77
C ILE A 229 7.99 9.83 -5.56
N TYR A 230 8.35 8.86 -6.41
CA TYR A 230 9.54 8.91 -7.24
C TYR A 230 9.22 8.58 -8.71
N PRO A 231 10.09 9.01 -9.67
CA PRO A 231 9.78 8.87 -11.09
C PRO A 231 9.84 7.42 -11.59
N PRO A 232 9.01 7.06 -12.59
CA PRO A 232 9.01 5.72 -13.20
C PRO A 232 10.36 5.29 -13.76
N LEU A 233 11.21 6.23 -14.14
CA LEU A 233 12.56 5.98 -14.62
C LEU A 233 13.41 5.21 -13.59
N TYR A 234 13.18 5.43 -12.29
CA TYR A 234 13.88 4.71 -11.23
C TYR A 234 13.57 3.20 -11.29
N LEU A 235 12.28 2.83 -11.44
CA LEU A 235 11.88 1.43 -11.58
C LEU A 235 12.46 0.79 -12.85
N LYS A 236 12.47 1.53 -13.95
CA LYS A 236 13.04 1.04 -15.21
C LYS A 236 14.54 0.74 -15.09
N LYS A 237 15.29 1.64 -14.44
CA LYS A 237 16.70 1.41 -14.14
C LYS A 237 16.91 0.24 -13.16
N LEU A 238 16.02 0.12 -12.16
CA LEU A 238 16.09 -0.97 -11.18
C LEU A 238 15.84 -2.34 -11.82
N ARG A 239 14.88 -2.44 -12.76
CA ARG A 239 14.65 -3.67 -13.52
C ARG A 239 15.93 -4.09 -14.27
N ALA A 240 16.54 -3.17 -15.02
CA ALA A 240 17.77 -3.44 -15.77
C ALA A 240 18.92 -3.89 -14.83
N LEU A 241 19.00 -3.31 -13.64
CA LEU A 241 20.03 -3.66 -12.66
C LEU A 241 19.78 -5.05 -12.06
N CYS A 242 18.54 -5.38 -11.74
CA CYS A 242 18.15 -6.71 -11.30
C CYS A 242 18.45 -7.79 -12.37
N ASP A 243 18.17 -7.50 -13.63
CA ASP A 243 18.48 -8.40 -14.75
C ASP A 243 20.00 -8.67 -14.86
N LYS A 244 20.80 -7.62 -14.78
CA LYS A 244 22.26 -7.70 -14.86
C LYS A 244 22.85 -8.65 -13.80
N TYR A 245 22.32 -8.64 -12.57
CA TYR A 245 22.83 -9.42 -11.45
C TYR A 245 22.02 -10.69 -11.17
N ASN A 246 21.05 -11.06 -12.02
CA ASN A 246 20.16 -12.19 -11.81
C ASN A 246 19.50 -12.13 -10.41
N VAL A 247 18.95 -10.96 -10.05
CA VAL A 247 18.21 -10.68 -8.82
C VAL A 247 16.72 -10.56 -9.17
N HIS A 248 15.84 -11.23 -8.44
CA HIS A 248 14.41 -11.06 -8.67
C HIS A 248 13.94 -9.67 -8.22
N LEU A 249 13.22 -8.98 -9.09
CA LEU A 249 12.52 -7.75 -8.73
C LEU A 249 11.14 -8.10 -8.18
N LEU A 250 10.94 -7.88 -6.88
CA LEU A 250 9.71 -8.15 -6.17
C LEU A 250 8.94 -6.84 -5.99
N ALA A 251 7.78 -6.75 -6.64
CA ALA A 251 6.90 -5.59 -6.59
C ALA A 251 5.85 -5.71 -5.49
N ASP A 252 5.84 -4.79 -4.56
CA ASP A 252 4.78 -4.64 -3.58
C ASP A 252 3.69 -3.67 -4.09
N GLU A 253 2.73 -4.20 -4.83
CA GLU A 253 1.56 -3.44 -5.33
C GLU A 253 0.36 -3.47 -4.36
N ILE A 254 0.58 -3.86 -3.11
CA ILE A 254 -0.49 -4.01 -2.11
C ILE A 254 -1.23 -2.68 -1.88
N ALA A 255 -0.49 -1.57 -1.88
CA ALA A 255 -1.05 -0.23 -1.67
C ALA A 255 -1.29 0.54 -2.98
N THR A 256 -0.59 0.20 -4.05
CA THR A 256 -0.51 0.97 -5.30
C THR A 256 -1.36 0.42 -6.43
N GLY A 257 -1.72 -0.86 -6.35
CA GLY A 257 -2.51 -1.54 -7.37
C GLY A 257 -3.97 -1.08 -7.48
N TYR A 258 -4.66 -1.61 -8.45
CA TYR A 258 -6.09 -1.41 -8.71
C TYR A 258 -6.50 0.05 -8.93
N GLY A 259 -5.71 0.78 -9.72
CA GLY A 259 -6.08 2.14 -10.16
C GLY A 259 -5.66 3.28 -9.22
N ARG A 260 -5.10 2.98 -8.04
CA ARG A 260 -4.69 3.99 -7.05
C ARG A 260 -3.75 5.05 -7.61
N THR A 261 -2.82 4.64 -8.47
CA THR A 261 -1.82 5.53 -9.09
C THR A 261 -2.27 6.14 -10.43
N GLY A 262 -3.52 5.89 -10.84
CA GLY A 262 -4.04 6.33 -12.13
C GLY A 262 -3.81 5.35 -13.30
N LYS A 263 -3.12 4.24 -13.07
CA LYS A 263 -3.08 3.06 -13.93
C LYS A 263 -3.46 1.83 -13.13
N MET A 264 -3.75 0.69 -13.78
CA MET A 264 -4.17 -0.52 -13.07
C MET A 264 -3.13 -0.93 -12.03
N PHE A 265 -1.85 -0.93 -12.40
CA PHE A 265 -0.71 -1.17 -11.51
C PHE A 265 0.32 -0.05 -11.63
N ALA A 266 1.07 0.23 -10.57
CA ALA A 266 2.09 1.26 -10.58
C ALA A 266 3.25 0.91 -11.54
N PHE A 267 3.57 -0.36 -11.70
CA PHE A 267 4.56 -0.82 -12.68
C PHE A 267 4.21 -0.45 -14.13
N ASP A 268 2.93 -0.29 -14.46
CA ASP A 268 2.49 0.12 -15.81
C ASP A 268 3.02 1.50 -16.21
N HIS A 269 3.35 2.37 -15.24
CA HIS A 269 3.96 3.67 -15.51
C HIS A 269 5.40 3.56 -16.01
N ALA A 270 6.11 2.53 -15.59
CA ALA A 270 7.50 2.29 -15.98
C ALA A 270 7.64 1.47 -17.27
N GLY A 271 6.57 0.78 -17.69
CA GLY A 271 6.58 -0.09 -18.87
C GLY A 271 7.56 -1.26 -18.74
N VAL A 272 7.72 -1.79 -17.55
CA VAL A 272 8.55 -2.97 -17.23
C VAL A 272 7.75 -3.92 -16.34
N SER A 273 8.15 -5.21 -16.30
CA SER A 273 7.51 -6.24 -15.47
C SER A 273 8.42 -6.66 -14.33
N PRO A 274 7.89 -6.90 -13.11
CA PRO A 274 8.63 -7.54 -12.04
C PRO A 274 8.68 -9.06 -12.26
N ASP A 275 9.54 -9.76 -11.51
CA ASP A 275 9.57 -11.23 -11.48
C ASP A 275 8.47 -11.80 -10.57
N ILE A 276 8.15 -11.08 -9.50
CA ILE A 276 7.10 -11.41 -8.54
C ILE A 276 6.35 -10.14 -8.18
N MET A 277 5.02 -10.20 -8.11
CA MET A 277 4.15 -9.08 -7.72
C MET A 277 3.23 -9.52 -6.60
N CYS A 278 3.17 -8.74 -5.51
CA CYS A 278 2.25 -8.96 -4.39
C CYS A 278 1.05 -8.02 -4.47
N LEU A 279 -0.15 -8.58 -4.31
CA LEU A 279 -1.43 -7.87 -4.38
C LEU A 279 -2.27 -8.18 -3.14
N SER A 280 -2.95 -7.15 -2.59
CA SER A 280 -3.90 -7.26 -1.47
C SER A 280 -4.80 -6.02 -1.45
N LYS A 281 -5.36 -5.63 -0.32
CA LYS A 281 -6.17 -4.40 -0.14
C LYS A 281 -7.22 -4.20 -1.23
N GLY A 282 -6.89 -3.42 -2.27
CA GLY A 282 -7.77 -3.18 -3.41
C GLY A 282 -8.23 -4.44 -4.15
N LEU A 283 -7.48 -5.53 -4.04
CA LEU A 283 -7.83 -6.84 -4.62
C LEU A 283 -9.24 -7.28 -4.26
N THR A 284 -9.67 -7.10 -3.02
CA THR A 284 -11.03 -7.44 -2.54
C THR A 284 -11.88 -6.20 -2.27
N GLY A 285 -11.40 -5.01 -2.63
CA GLY A 285 -12.10 -3.75 -2.34
C GLY A 285 -12.25 -3.45 -0.85
N GLY A 286 -11.47 -4.11 0.01
CA GLY A 286 -11.55 -3.96 1.47
C GLY A 286 -12.60 -4.86 2.15
N TYR A 287 -13.27 -5.75 1.42
CA TYR A 287 -14.32 -6.62 1.97
C TYR A 287 -13.78 -7.83 2.73
N MET A 288 -12.76 -8.47 2.19
CA MET A 288 -12.24 -9.73 2.74
C MET A 288 -10.70 -9.67 2.85
N PRO A 289 -10.13 -10.23 3.93
CA PRO A 289 -8.69 -10.42 4.00
C PRO A 289 -8.26 -11.47 2.97
N MET A 290 -7.43 -11.08 2.04
CA MET A 290 -6.79 -11.94 1.04
C MET A 290 -5.60 -11.20 0.43
N ALA A 291 -4.56 -11.94 0.14
CA ALA A 291 -3.48 -11.49 -0.71
C ALA A 291 -3.04 -12.61 -1.65
N ILE A 292 -2.37 -12.24 -2.70
CA ILE A 292 -1.74 -13.16 -3.64
C ILE A 292 -0.34 -12.64 -3.96
N PHE A 293 0.61 -13.52 -4.20
CA PHE A 293 1.71 -13.17 -5.06
C PHE A 293 1.52 -13.85 -6.43
N VAL A 294 1.95 -13.14 -7.47
CA VAL A 294 1.95 -13.64 -8.84
C VAL A 294 3.37 -13.67 -9.36
N THR A 295 3.75 -14.74 -10.04
CA THR A 295 5.10 -14.91 -10.58
C THR A 295 5.08 -15.45 -12.00
N THR A 296 6.28 -15.58 -12.59
CA THR A 296 6.47 -16.02 -13.97
C THR A 296 6.44 -17.54 -14.08
N GLN A 297 6.19 -18.05 -15.30
CA GLN A 297 6.34 -19.46 -15.61
C GLN A 297 7.77 -19.97 -15.32
N LYS A 298 8.79 -19.17 -15.65
CA LYS A 298 10.20 -19.49 -15.39
C LYS A 298 10.47 -19.80 -13.91
N ILE A 299 9.93 -18.97 -13.00
CA ILE A 299 10.12 -19.22 -11.56
C ILE A 299 9.35 -20.47 -11.14
N TYR A 300 8.11 -20.65 -11.59
CA TYR A 300 7.31 -21.84 -11.29
C TYR A 300 7.97 -23.13 -11.75
N ASP A 301 8.58 -23.16 -12.93
CA ASP A 301 9.21 -24.36 -13.50
C ASP A 301 10.37 -24.90 -12.65
N ALA A 302 11.03 -24.04 -11.85
CA ALA A 302 12.06 -24.48 -10.92
C ALA A 302 11.53 -25.33 -9.76
N PHE A 303 10.22 -25.27 -9.50
CA PHE A 303 9.53 -26.05 -8.45
C PHE A 303 8.76 -27.26 -9.03
N TYR A 304 8.64 -27.33 -10.36
CA TYR A 304 7.89 -28.38 -11.04
C TYR A 304 8.81 -29.56 -11.36
N ASP A 305 8.83 -30.53 -10.44
CA ASP A 305 9.69 -31.71 -10.54
C ASP A 305 9.05 -32.90 -9.81
N ASP A 306 9.66 -34.08 -9.91
CA ASP A 306 9.22 -35.29 -9.23
C ASP A 306 9.27 -35.12 -7.70
N TYR A 307 8.37 -35.78 -6.98
CA TYR A 307 8.25 -35.69 -5.54
C TYR A 307 9.55 -35.94 -4.76
N ASN A 308 10.35 -36.89 -5.20
CA ASN A 308 11.60 -37.28 -4.55
C ASN A 308 12.75 -36.27 -4.70
N THR A 309 12.57 -35.22 -5.52
CA THR A 309 13.55 -34.13 -5.68
C THR A 309 13.50 -33.11 -4.56
N GLY A 310 12.41 -33.08 -3.80
CA GLY A 310 12.20 -32.13 -2.68
C GLY A 310 12.03 -30.68 -3.08
N LYS A 311 11.73 -30.39 -4.36
CA LYS A 311 11.64 -29.02 -4.88
C LYS A 311 10.29 -28.33 -4.62
N ALA A 312 9.32 -29.01 -4.03
CA ALA A 312 8.00 -28.43 -3.77
C ALA A 312 8.08 -27.18 -2.86
N PHE A 313 7.27 -26.18 -3.17
CA PHE A 313 7.11 -25.01 -2.29
C PHE A 313 6.18 -25.35 -1.12
N MET A 314 6.79 -25.72 0.02
CA MET A 314 6.08 -26.13 1.23
C MET A 314 5.70 -24.91 2.08
N HIS A 315 4.72 -24.15 1.60
CA HIS A 315 4.15 -22.98 2.27
C HIS A 315 2.65 -22.92 2.02
N SER A 316 1.85 -22.83 3.08
CA SER A 316 0.40 -22.77 2.98
C SER A 316 -0.18 -22.04 4.19
N HIS A 317 -1.33 -21.42 3.98
CA HIS A 317 -2.20 -20.91 5.02
C HIS A 317 -3.54 -21.64 4.95
N THR A 318 -4.22 -21.78 6.08
CA THR A 318 -5.50 -22.50 6.15
C THR A 318 -6.54 -21.92 5.19
N TYR A 319 -6.62 -20.60 5.08
CA TYR A 319 -7.61 -19.91 4.26
C TYR A 319 -7.12 -19.53 2.87
N SER A 320 -5.99 -20.09 2.40
CA SER A 320 -5.49 -19.86 1.03
C SER A 320 -6.58 -20.12 -0.01
N GLY A 321 -6.78 -19.15 -0.91
CA GLY A 321 -7.78 -19.24 -1.97
C GLY A 321 -9.23 -19.26 -1.47
N ASN A 322 -9.54 -18.63 -0.33
CA ASN A 322 -10.90 -18.61 0.23
C ASN A 322 -11.94 -18.20 -0.82
N PRO A 323 -13.02 -19.00 -1.03
CA PRO A 323 -14.03 -18.75 -2.05
C PRO A 323 -14.75 -17.42 -1.92
N LEU A 324 -15.03 -16.96 -0.68
CA LEU A 324 -15.71 -15.70 -0.42
C LEU A 324 -14.81 -14.52 -0.80
N ALA A 325 -13.51 -14.59 -0.48
CA ALA A 325 -12.55 -13.58 -0.84
C ALA A 325 -12.30 -13.53 -2.36
N CYS A 326 -12.23 -14.70 -3.02
CA CYS A 326 -12.15 -14.79 -4.48
C CYS A 326 -13.40 -14.23 -5.16
N SER A 327 -14.60 -14.44 -4.58
CA SER A 327 -15.85 -13.85 -5.07
C SER A 327 -15.84 -12.33 -4.96
N ALA A 328 -15.40 -11.79 -3.81
CA ALA A 328 -15.22 -10.35 -3.64
C ALA A 328 -14.25 -9.76 -4.67
N ALA A 329 -13.10 -10.42 -4.90
CA ALA A 329 -12.11 -9.98 -5.88
C ALA A 329 -12.64 -10.02 -7.32
N ASN A 330 -13.40 -11.05 -7.68
CA ASN A 330 -14.08 -11.11 -8.97
C ASN A 330 -15.09 -9.97 -9.15
N ALA A 331 -15.86 -9.65 -8.11
CA ALA A 331 -16.82 -8.55 -8.13
C ALA A 331 -16.14 -7.17 -8.26
N VAL A 332 -14.96 -6.98 -7.62
CA VAL A 332 -14.13 -5.80 -7.85
C VAL A 332 -13.73 -5.68 -9.32
N LEU A 333 -13.27 -6.78 -9.93
CA LEU A 333 -12.89 -6.78 -11.34
C LEU A 333 -14.11 -6.53 -12.26
N ASP A 334 -15.31 -7.01 -11.92
CA ASP A 334 -16.53 -6.71 -12.68
C ASP A 334 -16.77 -5.19 -12.77
N LEU A 335 -16.56 -4.47 -11.67
CA LEU A 335 -16.74 -3.02 -11.59
C LEU A 335 -15.61 -2.20 -12.24
N MET A 336 -14.43 -2.81 -12.43
CA MET A 336 -13.26 -2.16 -13.03
C MET A 336 -13.11 -2.43 -14.52
N GLU A 337 -13.78 -3.46 -15.05
CA GLU A 337 -13.53 -4.06 -16.37
C GLU A 337 -13.76 -3.09 -17.53
N ASP A 338 -14.80 -2.24 -17.46
CA ASP A 338 -15.14 -1.28 -18.51
C ASP A 338 -14.23 -0.02 -18.50
N GLY A 339 -13.34 0.11 -17.50
CA GLY A 339 -12.43 1.24 -17.35
C GLY A 339 -13.08 2.54 -16.88
N SER A 340 -14.39 2.59 -16.69
CA SER A 340 -15.13 3.82 -16.34
C SER A 340 -14.73 4.35 -14.97
N VAL A 341 -14.56 3.47 -13.99
CA VAL A 341 -14.11 3.84 -12.64
C VAL A 341 -12.70 4.45 -12.69
N LEU A 342 -11.78 3.81 -13.42
CA LEU A 342 -10.42 4.31 -13.54
C LEU A 342 -10.36 5.67 -14.24
N LYS A 343 -11.11 5.84 -15.34
CA LYS A 343 -11.21 7.11 -16.05
C LYS A 343 -11.72 8.23 -15.16
N LYS A 344 -12.81 7.99 -14.42
CA LYS A 344 -13.36 8.96 -13.46
C LYS A 344 -12.37 9.31 -12.36
N ALA A 345 -11.65 8.32 -11.84
CA ALA A 345 -10.60 8.53 -10.83
C ALA A 345 -9.45 9.39 -11.38
N GLN A 346 -9.04 9.21 -12.65
CA GLN A 346 -8.04 10.05 -13.32
C GLN A 346 -8.51 11.49 -13.46
N GLU A 347 -9.76 11.72 -13.88
CA GLU A 347 -10.36 13.06 -13.98
C GLU A 347 -10.42 13.75 -12.61
N ASN A 348 -10.81 13.02 -11.58
CA ASN A 348 -10.85 13.52 -10.20
C ASN A 348 -9.45 13.79 -9.65
N ALA A 349 -8.45 13.00 -10.05
CA ALA A 349 -7.06 13.21 -9.63
C ALA A 349 -6.52 14.55 -10.13
N ILE A 350 -6.75 14.89 -11.41
CA ILE A 350 -6.36 16.17 -11.99
C ILE A 350 -7.05 17.32 -11.26
N PHE A 351 -8.37 17.23 -11.08
CA PHE A 351 -9.17 18.22 -10.37
C PHE A 351 -8.65 18.43 -8.95
N PHE A 352 -8.49 17.35 -8.20
CA PHE A 352 -8.14 17.43 -6.79
C PHE A 352 -6.72 17.95 -6.55
N ASN A 353 -5.75 17.52 -7.38
CA ASN A 353 -4.39 18.04 -7.30
C ASN A 353 -4.33 19.56 -7.56
N ASN A 354 -5.10 20.08 -8.51
CA ASN A 354 -5.16 21.51 -8.79
C ASN A 354 -5.81 22.27 -7.61
N LEU A 355 -6.90 21.76 -7.07
CA LEU A 355 -7.57 22.31 -5.89
C LEU A 355 -6.63 22.39 -4.69
N LEU A 356 -5.90 21.31 -4.40
CA LEU A 356 -4.95 21.30 -3.28
C LEU A 356 -3.80 22.29 -3.48
N LYS A 357 -3.27 22.41 -4.71
CA LYS A 357 -2.23 23.39 -5.02
C LYS A 357 -2.73 24.82 -4.83
N GLU A 358 -3.89 25.15 -5.38
CA GLU A 358 -4.52 26.47 -5.23
C GLU A 358 -4.72 26.83 -3.76
N LYS A 359 -5.25 25.91 -2.97
CA LYS A 359 -5.62 26.14 -1.58
C LYS A 359 -4.44 26.14 -0.61
N PHE A 360 -3.50 25.22 -0.76
CA PHE A 360 -2.47 24.95 0.25
C PHE A 360 -1.07 25.47 -0.09
N LEU A 361 -0.72 25.64 -1.38
CA LEU A 361 0.67 25.87 -1.77
C LEU A 361 1.25 27.21 -1.27
N SER A 362 0.40 28.22 -1.09
CA SER A 362 0.81 29.54 -0.58
C SER A 362 1.02 29.55 0.94
N HIS A 363 0.54 28.55 1.68
CA HIS A 363 0.64 28.50 3.12
C HIS A 363 2.10 28.34 3.58
N LYS A 364 2.51 29.14 4.60
CA LYS A 364 3.90 29.19 5.09
C LYS A 364 4.45 27.86 5.62
N ASN A 365 3.58 26.99 6.11
CA ASN A 365 3.96 25.69 6.68
C ASN A 365 3.74 24.51 5.71
N VAL A 366 3.40 24.75 4.44
CA VAL A 366 3.30 23.71 3.42
C VAL A 366 4.60 23.67 2.61
N GLY A 367 5.36 22.60 2.79
CA GLY A 367 6.64 22.41 2.11
C GLY A 367 6.50 21.84 0.71
N GLU A 368 5.63 20.82 0.55
CA GLU A 368 5.38 20.16 -0.73
C GLU A 368 3.94 19.66 -0.81
N ILE A 369 3.38 19.68 -2.01
CA ILE A 369 2.18 18.93 -2.39
C ILE A 369 2.60 17.95 -3.48
N ARG A 370 2.45 16.66 -3.20
CA ARG A 370 2.80 15.58 -4.14
C ARG A 370 1.62 14.68 -4.42
N HIS A 371 1.54 14.14 -5.63
CA HIS A 371 0.45 13.25 -6.02
C HIS A 371 0.89 12.18 -7.02
N ILE A 372 0.16 11.08 -7.02
CA ILE A 372 0.17 10.07 -8.05
C ILE A 372 -1.25 9.46 -8.14
N GLY A 373 -1.87 9.54 -9.34
CA GLY A 373 -3.29 9.23 -9.44
C GLY A 373 -4.10 10.05 -8.46
N LEU A 374 -5.04 9.42 -7.74
CA LEU A 374 -5.90 10.07 -6.76
C LEU A 374 -5.26 10.20 -5.36
N ILE A 375 -4.09 9.61 -5.16
CA ILE A 375 -3.32 9.78 -3.93
C ILE A 375 -2.67 11.16 -3.94
N ASN A 376 -2.93 11.96 -2.90
CA ASN A 376 -2.32 13.27 -2.70
C ASN A 376 -1.79 13.38 -1.28
N ALA A 377 -0.66 14.06 -1.12
CA ALA A 377 -0.05 14.30 0.17
C ALA A 377 0.47 15.74 0.30
N ILE A 378 0.30 16.30 1.48
CA ILE A 378 0.73 17.64 1.86
C ILE A 378 1.75 17.48 2.98
N GLU A 379 3.00 17.81 2.70
CA GLU A 379 4.06 17.78 3.71
C GLU A 379 4.10 19.09 4.47
N LEU A 380 3.91 19.02 5.78
CA LEU A 380 3.97 20.17 6.67
C LEU A 380 5.39 20.35 7.18
N VAL A 381 5.82 21.61 7.24
CA VAL A 381 7.15 22.00 7.69
C VAL A 381 7.08 23.22 8.60
N LYS A 382 8.01 23.32 9.53
CA LYS A 382 8.18 24.51 10.37
C LYS A 382 8.69 25.68 9.53
N ASN A 383 9.64 25.41 8.64
CA ASN A 383 10.22 26.40 7.74
C ASN A 383 10.25 25.85 6.31
N LYS A 384 9.61 26.56 5.39
CA LYS A 384 9.46 26.16 3.99
C LYS A 384 10.77 26.24 3.21
N GLU A 385 11.61 27.23 3.49
CA GLU A 385 12.87 27.48 2.76
C GLU A 385 13.92 26.42 3.11
N THR A 386 14.07 26.15 4.41
CA THR A 386 15.03 25.16 4.91
C THR A 386 14.49 23.74 4.90
N LYS A 387 13.18 23.58 4.67
CA LYS A 387 12.46 22.30 4.78
C LYS A 387 12.53 21.68 6.19
N GLU A 388 12.74 22.51 7.22
CA GLU A 388 12.82 22.09 8.61
C GLU A 388 11.47 21.51 9.06
N ALA A 389 11.50 20.28 9.57
CA ALA A 389 10.33 19.62 10.14
C ALA A 389 9.93 20.27 11.49
N PHE A 390 8.68 20.08 11.89
CA PHE A 390 8.26 20.39 13.25
C PHE A 390 8.91 19.44 14.27
N ASP A 391 8.97 19.84 15.55
CA ASP A 391 9.30 18.89 16.61
C ASP A 391 8.21 17.79 16.65
N GLY A 392 8.62 16.54 16.49
CA GLY A 392 7.71 15.40 16.46
C GLY A 392 6.85 15.27 17.74
N LYS A 393 7.28 15.84 18.88
CA LYS A 393 6.48 15.88 20.11
C LYS A 393 5.23 16.73 19.98
N LEU A 394 5.19 17.67 19.06
CA LEU A 394 4.02 18.51 18.78
C LEU A 394 2.91 17.71 18.09
N ARG A 395 3.25 16.61 17.41
CA ARG A 395 2.27 15.73 16.72
C ARG A 395 1.29 16.53 15.85
N ILE A 396 1.81 17.43 15.02
CA ILE A 396 1.01 18.40 14.25
C ILE A 396 -0.08 17.68 13.42
N GLY A 397 0.31 16.67 12.66
CA GLY A 397 -0.65 15.89 11.88
C GLY A 397 -1.75 15.27 12.74
N TYR A 398 -1.40 14.72 13.91
CA TYR A 398 -2.41 14.15 14.83
C TYR A 398 -3.37 15.21 15.38
N GLN A 399 -2.89 16.42 15.69
CA GLN A 399 -3.75 17.50 16.14
C GLN A 399 -4.74 17.92 15.03
N ILE A 400 -4.27 18.01 13.78
CA ILE A 400 -5.11 18.26 12.61
C ILE A 400 -6.16 17.17 12.44
N TYR A 401 -5.75 15.89 12.54
CA TYR A 401 -6.65 14.75 12.49
C TYR A 401 -7.78 14.84 13.52
N LYS A 402 -7.46 15.14 14.78
CA LYS A 402 -8.47 15.27 15.84
C LYS A 402 -9.52 16.35 15.53
N LYS A 403 -9.09 17.47 14.94
CA LYS A 403 -9.99 18.54 14.53
C LYS A 403 -10.83 18.15 13.32
N ALA A 404 -10.19 17.60 12.27
CA ALA A 404 -10.87 17.16 11.06
C ALA A 404 -11.95 16.11 11.34
N LEU A 405 -11.66 15.19 12.27
CA LEU A 405 -12.61 14.17 12.69
C LEU A 405 -13.88 14.76 13.29
N LYS A 406 -13.77 15.86 14.11
CA LYS A 406 -14.92 16.59 14.63
C LYS A 406 -15.72 17.31 13.54
N CYS A 407 -15.10 17.61 12.40
CA CYS A 407 -15.73 18.19 11.23
C CYS A 407 -16.21 17.13 10.21
N GLY A 408 -16.19 15.84 10.58
CA GLY A 408 -16.69 14.75 9.73
C GLY A 408 -15.74 14.31 8.62
N VAL A 409 -14.42 14.51 8.75
CA VAL A 409 -13.41 14.05 7.79
C VAL A 409 -12.40 13.15 8.47
N ILE A 410 -12.25 11.92 7.96
CA ILE A 410 -11.26 10.96 8.45
C ILE A 410 -9.94 11.20 7.72
N LEU A 411 -9.03 11.92 8.36
CA LEU A 411 -7.62 12.01 7.97
C LEU A 411 -6.80 11.07 8.87
N ARG A 412 -5.78 10.40 8.31
CA ARG A 412 -4.84 9.62 9.13
C ARG A 412 -3.42 10.01 8.73
N PRO A 413 -2.86 11.05 9.33
CA PRO A 413 -1.56 11.59 8.94
C PRO A 413 -0.42 10.61 9.22
N LEU A 414 0.65 10.74 8.45
CA LEU A 414 1.93 10.04 8.65
C LEU A 414 2.93 11.06 9.19
N GLY A 415 3.07 11.14 10.51
CA GLY A 415 3.80 12.23 11.15
C GLY A 415 3.18 13.59 10.80
N ASP A 416 3.96 14.45 10.14
CA ASP A 416 3.51 15.77 9.69
C ASP A 416 3.07 15.79 8.21
N VAL A 417 2.78 14.62 7.64
CA VAL A 417 2.21 14.51 6.28
C VAL A 417 0.72 14.22 6.37
N ILE A 418 -0.10 15.16 5.92
CA ILE A 418 -1.53 14.95 5.68
C ILE A 418 -1.67 14.34 4.30
N TYR A 419 -2.46 13.26 4.18
CA TYR A 419 -2.67 12.65 2.88
C TYR A 419 -4.14 12.29 2.65
N PHE A 420 -4.47 12.16 1.37
CA PHE A 420 -5.75 11.72 0.85
C PHE A 420 -5.50 10.50 -0.05
N ASN A 421 -6.19 9.43 0.21
CA ASN A 421 -6.23 8.21 -0.61
C ASN A 421 -7.68 7.69 -0.61
N PRO A 422 -8.63 8.49 -1.15
CA PRO A 422 -10.05 8.17 -1.08
C PRO A 422 -10.43 7.00 -1.98
N PRO A 423 -11.64 6.41 -1.80
CA PRO A 423 -12.20 5.48 -2.77
C PRO A 423 -12.24 6.09 -4.18
N LEU A 424 -11.98 5.29 -5.21
CA LEU A 424 -11.92 5.77 -6.61
C LEU A 424 -13.24 6.38 -7.11
N ILE A 425 -14.33 6.04 -6.44
CA ILE A 425 -15.68 6.50 -6.77
C ILE A 425 -16.02 7.89 -6.19
N ILE A 426 -15.14 8.48 -5.36
CA ILE A 426 -15.39 9.77 -4.71
C ILE A 426 -15.76 10.84 -5.73
N ASN A 427 -16.68 11.72 -5.39
CA ASN A 427 -17.08 12.84 -6.25
C ASN A 427 -16.33 14.13 -5.90
N LYS A 428 -16.42 15.13 -6.78
CA LYS A 428 -15.70 16.41 -6.63
C LYS A 428 -16.14 17.21 -5.40
N LYS A 429 -17.44 17.21 -5.06
CA LYS A 429 -17.96 17.91 -3.88
C LYS A 429 -17.37 17.36 -2.57
N ASP A 430 -17.24 16.04 -2.49
CA ASP A 430 -16.67 15.41 -1.33
C ASP A 430 -15.17 15.68 -1.22
N LEU A 431 -14.47 15.75 -2.36
CA LEU A 431 -13.05 16.16 -2.40
C LEU A 431 -12.87 17.63 -1.99
N GLU A 432 -13.72 18.53 -2.46
CA GLU A 432 -13.73 19.95 -2.05
C GLU A 432 -13.95 20.09 -0.55
N PHE A 433 -15.01 19.46 -0.03
CA PHE A 433 -15.32 19.49 1.40
C PHE A 433 -14.15 18.95 2.25
N ALA A 434 -13.56 17.83 1.87
CA ALA A 434 -12.43 17.27 2.59
C ALA A 434 -11.18 18.18 2.57
N ALA A 435 -10.93 18.85 1.43
CA ALA A 435 -9.85 19.81 1.30
C ALA A 435 -10.08 21.06 2.16
N ASP A 436 -11.33 21.58 2.18
CA ASP A 436 -11.71 22.73 3.00
C ASP A 436 -11.49 22.46 4.49
N VAL A 437 -12.03 21.36 4.99
CA VAL A 437 -11.86 20.95 6.39
C VAL A 437 -10.38 20.75 6.73
N ALA A 438 -9.62 20.07 5.87
CA ALA A 438 -8.19 19.84 6.11
C ALA A 438 -7.40 21.15 6.16
N TYR A 439 -7.72 22.12 5.28
CA TYR A 439 -7.08 23.42 5.24
C TYR A 439 -7.39 24.26 6.50
N GLU A 440 -8.65 24.33 6.90
CA GLU A 440 -9.08 25.06 8.10
C GLU A 440 -8.45 24.49 9.36
N CYS A 441 -8.50 23.17 9.53
CA CYS A 441 -7.87 22.49 10.67
C CYS A 441 -6.35 22.69 10.70
N MET A 442 -5.69 22.65 9.54
CA MET A 442 -4.26 22.94 9.43
C MET A 442 -3.95 24.37 9.84
N ASN A 443 -4.69 25.35 9.36
CA ASN A 443 -4.51 26.77 9.72
C ASN A 443 -4.62 26.97 11.24
N GLU A 444 -5.69 26.46 11.85
CA GLU A 444 -5.88 26.61 13.30
C GLU A 444 -4.73 25.99 14.11
N VAL A 445 -4.30 24.78 13.74
CA VAL A 445 -3.20 24.09 14.46
C VAL A 445 -1.87 24.84 14.30
N THR A 446 -1.54 25.27 13.07
CA THR A 446 -0.25 25.91 12.80
C THR A 446 -0.19 27.34 13.36
N GLN A 447 -1.31 28.05 13.44
CA GLN A 447 -1.38 29.36 14.10
C GLN A 447 -1.17 29.26 15.62
N ALA A 448 -1.78 28.25 16.26
CA ALA A 448 -1.65 28.04 17.69
C ALA A 448 -0.20 27.71 18.14
N ILE A 449 0.61 27.14 17.25
CA ILE A 449 2.01 26.78 17.53
C ILE A 449 2.96 27.97 17.29
N GLY A 450 2.55 28.93 16.46
CA GLY A 450 3.34 30.11 16.14
C GLY A 450 3.19 31.25 17.16
N GLN A 451 2.36 31.05 18.18
CA GLN A 451 2.19 31.92 19.35
C GLN A 451 2.97 31.34 20.55
#